data_de6bf8130424175f211e266605335da7
#
_entry.id   de6bf8130424175f211e266605335da7
#
_cell.length_a   1.000
_cell.length_b   1.000
_cell.length_c   1.000
_cell.angle_alpha   90.00
_cell.angle_beta   90.00
_cell.angle_gamma   90.00
#
_symmetry.space_group_name_H-M   'P 1'
#
loop_
_entity.id
_entity.type
_entity.pdbx_description
1 polymer ?
#
loop_
_entity_poly.entity_id
_entity_poly.type
_entity_poly.pdbx_seq_one_letter_code
_entity_poly.pdbx_strand_id
1 'polypeptide(L)'
;MVKKLEDTKKYIEGLQKKENNTESGTDIASSVESVVKEVSEMLDKLLAAGKRVEKVDFGGSDAIGNVVEEDEGVGANEGSVKGIAKGIKEIVDAADARKQVMEATDSNTEVGVNAGKMFGAIGCATADDASKAAIAVSSVSGEQILKQIIKAAAAADTNNPIDAAIGADGAGATFTEEGMKKDDQIAASIVLRGMAKDGKFSLTNVHYTNGKGSVKNTVEGAVKKTLDSLSAIVQKAVGEGLKKVFEAVKAAGNGSGGAGLASAPCLGSWTS
;
A
#
# COMPACT_ATOMS: atom_id res chain seq x y z
N MET A 1 10.33 -4.43 6.31
CA MET A 1 9.69 -3.25 6.94
C MET A 1 9.56 -3.40 8.45
N VAL A 2 8.86 -4.39 8.99
CA VAL A 2 8.57 -4.58 10.43
C VAL A 2 9.83 -4.52 11.29
N LYS A 3 10.89 -5.28 10.97
CA LYS A 3 12.15 -5.25 11.73
C LYS A 3 12.77 -3.85 11.83
N LYS A 4 12.77 -3.07 10.73
CA LYS A 4 13.31 -1.70 10.75
C LYS A 4 12.49 -0.77 11.65
N LEU A 5 11.16 -0.93 11.68
CA LEU A 5 10.28 -0.19 12.60
C LEU A 5 10.54 -0.58 14.06
N GLU A 6 10.74 -1.86 14.37
CA GLU A 6 11.11 -2.33 15.70
C GLU A 6 12.44 -1.75 16.17
N ASP A 7 13.44 -1.73 15.31
CA ASP A 7 14.76 -1.14 15.61
C ASP A 7 14.66 0.37 15.85
N THR A 8 13.87 1.09 15.03
CA THR A 8 13.61 2.52 15.21
C THR A 8 12.90 2.80 16.54
N LYS A 9 11.91 1.99 16.90
CA LYS A 9 11.20 2.11 18.19
C LYS A 9 12.16 1.92 19.36
N LYS A 10 12.97 0.87 19.36
CA LYS A 10 13.98 0.63 20.41
C LYS A 10 14.96 1.79 20.56
N TYR A 11 15.36 2.41 19.44
CA TYR A 11 16.24 3.58 19.48
C TYR A 11 15.57 4.75 20.19
N ILE A 12 14.31 5.06 19.88
CA ILE A 12 13.54 6.16 20.48
C ILE A 12 13.33 5.91 21.97
N GLU A 13 12.96 4.69 22.38
CA GLU A 13 12.81 4.30 23.79
C GLU A 13 14.14 4.38 24.56
N GLY A 14 15.25 4.12 23.87
CA GLY A 14 16.59 4.26 24.44
C GLY A 14 16.99 5.72 24.72
N LEU A 15 16.52 6.67 23.89
CA LEU A 15 16.71 8.11 24.14
C LEU A 15 15.97 8.56 25.41
N GLN A 16 14.73 8.13 25.60
CA GLN A 16 13.93 8.46 26.79
C GLN A 16 14.59 8.00 28.10
N LYS A 17 15.22 6.81 28.12
CA LYS A 17 15.90 6.29 29.31
C LYS A 17 17.16 7.07 29.69
N LYS A 18 17.84 7.69 28.72
CA LYS A 18 19.05 8.50 28.98
C LYS A 18 18.72 9.86 29.58
N GLU A 19 17.59 10.46 29.22
CA GLU A 19 17.19 11.77 29.73
C GLU A 19 16.64 11.72 31.17
N ASN A 20 15.97 10.63 31.55
CA ASN A 20 15.47 10.47 32.93
C ASN A 20 16.59 10.34 33.99
N ASN A 21 17.85 10.28 33.59
CA ASN A 21 19.02 10.27 34.50
C ASN A 21 19.69 11.64 34.64
N THR A 22 19.16 12.70 34.01
CA THR A 22 19.73 14.05 34.12
C THR A 22 18.76 14.93 34.92
N GLU A 23 19.11 15.27 36.13
CA GLU A 23 18.35 16.24 36.98
C GLU A 23 18.37 17.63 36.34
N SER A 24 17.44 17.94 35.46
CA SER A 24 17.28 19.30 34.95
C SER A 24 15.90 19.57 34.37
N GLY A 25 15.11 20.43 34.99
CA GLY A 25 13.99 21.16 34.43
C GLY A 25 12.72 20.34 34.09
N THR A 26 11.77 20.30 35.04
CA THR A 26 10.50 19.54 34.93
C THR A 26 9.63 19.82 33.69
N ASP A 27 9.65 21.05 33.15
CA ASP A 27 8.79 21.42 32.00
C ASP A 27 9.36 20.96 30.66
N ILE A 28 10.68 20.91 30.50
CA ILE A 28 11.36 20.52 29.25
C ILE A 28 11.35 18.99 29.11
N ALA A 29 11.58 18.27 30.21
CA ALA A 29 11.49 16.80 30.23
C ALA A 29 10.09 16.30 29.85
N SER A 30 9.03 16.99 30.33
CA SER A 30 7.64 16.65 29.99
C SER A 30 7.32 16.85 28.48
N SER A 31 7.92 17.86 27.85
CA SER A 31 7.74 18.11 26.40
C SER A 31 8.40 17.04 25.55
N VAL A 32 9.64 16.64 25.87
CA VAL A 32 10.33 15.53 25.17
C VAL A 32 9.59 14.22 25.36
N GLU A 33 9.16 13.92 26.58
CA GLU A 33 8.40 12.70 26.90
C GLU A 33 7.10 12.62 26.09
N SER A 34 6.38 13.73 25.95
CA SER A 34 5.15 13.81 25.15
C SER A 34 5.39 13.49 23.68
N VAL A 35 6.44 14.07 23.06
CA VAL A 35 6.80 13.84 21.67
C VAL A 35 7.27 12.39 21.45
N VAL A 36 8.10 11.87 22.35
CA VAL A 36 8.56 10.47 22.28
C VAL A 36 7.39 9.51 22.37
N LYS A 37 6.42 9.78 23.24
CA LYS A 37 5.20 8.98 23.38
C LYS A 37 4.38 9.00 22.08
N GLU A 38 4.11 10.19 21.51
CA GLU A 38 3.38 10.34 20.24
C GLU A 38 4.01 9.50 19.12
N VAL A 39 5.33 9.60 18.95
CA VAL A 39 6.06 8.88 17.91
C VAL A 39 6.10 7.37 18.17
N SER A 40 6.25 6.95 19.43
CA SER A 40 6.20 5.54 19.83
C SER A 40 4.82 4.93 19.55
N GLU A 41 3.73 5.64 19.84
CA GLU A 41 2.36 5.20 19.55
C GLU A 41 2.12 5.07 18.03
N MET A 42 2.65 5.98 17.21
CA MET A 42 2.60 5.88 15.75
C MET A 42 3.35 4.63 15.26
N LEU A 43 4.56 4.40 15.76
CA LEU A 43 5.34 3.21 15.42
C LEU A 43 4.65 1.92 15.84
N ASP A 44 3.99 1.90 17.00
CA ASP A 44 3.22 0.73 17.44
C ASP A 44 2.04 0.43 16.52
N LYS A 45 1.33 1.46 16.07
CA LYS A 45 0.24 1.31 15.09
C LYS A 45 0.77 0.77 13.75
N LEU A 46 1.89 1.31 13.26
CA LEU A 46 2.54 0.83 12.03
C LEU A 46 3.01 -0.63 12.16
N LEU A 47 3.62 -0.99 13.28
CA LEU A 47 4.03 -2.37 13.58
C LEU A 47 2.84 -3.32 13.64
N ALA A 48 1.76 -2.91 14.30
CA ALA A 48 0.54 -3.72 14.39
C ALA A 48 -0.10 -3.91 13.01
N ALA A 49 -0.15 -2.89 12.18
CA ALA A 49 -0.64 -2.97 10.80
C ALA A 49 0.24 -3.89 9.95
N GLY A 50 1.57 -3.74 10.01
CA GLY A 50 2.52 -4.60 9.31
C GLY A 50 2.39 -6.07 9.69
N LYS A 51 2.31 -6.38 10.99
CA LYS A 51 2.11 -7.75 11.49
C LYS A 51 0.76 -8.37 11.08
N ARG A 52 -0.27 -7.55 10.83
CA ARG A 52 -1.55 -8.04 10.28
C ARG A 52 -1.42 -8.38 8.80
N VAL A 53 -0.73 -7.54 8.03
CA VAL A 53 -0.44 -7.84 6.62
C VAL A 53 0.38 -9.11 6.47
N GLU A 54 1.38 -9.35 7.32
CA GLU A 54 2.18 -10.59 7.32
C GLU A 54 1.33 -11.86 7.52
N LYS A 55 0.15 -11.75 8.11
CA LYS A 55 -0.78 -12.88 8.31
C LYS A 55 -1.75 -13.09 7.14
N VAL A 56 -1.77 -12.18 6.18
CA VAL A 56 -2.59 -12.36 4.96
C VAL A 56 -1.98 -13.48 4.12
N ASP A 57 -2.81 -14.40 3.69
CA ASP A 57 -2.39 -15.46 2.79
C ASP A 57 -2.32 -14.91 1.35
N PHE A 58 -1.11 -14.68 0.87
CA PHE A 58 -0.83 -14.21 -0.49
C PHE A 58 -0.66 -15.37 -1.52
N GLY A 59 -0.97 -16.61 -1.12
CA GLY A 59 -0.83 -17.76 -2.02
C GLY A 59 0.60 -18.31 -2.16
N GLY A 60 1.55 -17.80 -1.40
CA GLY A 60 2.91 -18.32 -1.22
C GLY A 60 3.76 -18.44 -2.49
N SER A 61 3.52 -19.43 -3.32
CA SER A 61 4.29 -19.72 -4.54
C SER A 61 3.72 -19.11 -5.81
N ASP A 62 2.53 -18.50 -5.74
CA ASP A 62 1.89 -17.93 -6.92
C ASP A 62 2.60 -16.66 -7.37
N ALA A 63 2.85 -16.57 -8.67
CA ALA A 63 3.46 -15.37 -9.23
C ALA A 63 2.44 -14.21 -9.23
N ILE A 64 2.90 -13.00 -8.85
CA ILE A 64 2.12 -11.78 -9.03
C ILE A 64 1.72 -11.66 -10.51
N GLY A 65 0.43 -11.41 -10.77
CA GLY A 65 -0.06 -11.26 -12.12
C GLY A 65 -0.11 -12.57 -12.92
N ASN A 66 -0.43 -13.68 -12.26
CA ASN A 66 -0.63 -14.96 -12.94
C ASN A 66 -1.71 -14.85 -14.01
N VAL A 67 -1.43 -15.38 -15.20
CA VAL A 67 -2.32 -15.34 -16.36
C VAL A 67 -2.59 -16.76 -16.83
N VAL A 68 -3.86 -17.06 -17.07
CA VAL A 68 -4.35 -18.36 -17.51
C VAL A 68 -5.08 -18.24 -18.86
N GLU A 69 -5.26 -19.37 -19.51
CA GLU A 69 -6.13 -19.48 -20.67
C GLU A 69 -7.60 -19.40 -20.23
N GLU A 70 -8.49 -19.13 -21.18
CA GLU A 70 -9.93 -19.18 -20.94
C GLU A 70 -10.36 -20.53 -20.35
N ASP A 71 -11.47 -20.55 -19.62
CA ASP A 71 -12.04 -21.70 -18.92
C ASP A 71 -11.28 -22.18 -17.66
N GLU A 72 -10.18 -21.50 -17.27
CA GLU A 72 -9.56 -21.71 -15.98
C GLU A 72 -10.08 -20.68 -14.96
N GLY A 73 -10.46 -21.12 -13.77
CA GLY A 73 -10.96 -20.23 -12.71
C GLY A 73 -9.97 -19.12 -12.36
N VAL A 74 -10.44 -17.87 -12.27
CA VAL A 74 -9.60 -16.67 -12.09
C VAL A 74 -9.89 -15.91 -10.81
N GLY A 75 -10.94 -16.26 -10.05
CA GLY A 75 -11.33 -15.56 -8.82
C GLY A 75 -10.29 -15.58 -7.74
N ALA A 76 -10.00 -14.40 -7.16
CA ALA A 76 -9.12 -14.32 -6.03
C ALA A 76 -9.82 -14.70 -4.72
N ASN A 77 -9.07 -15.23 -3.75
CA ASN A 77 -9.58 -15.54 -2.43
C ASN A 77 -10.07 -14.27 -1.72
N GLU A 78 -11.34 -14.26 -1.34
CA GLU A 78 -12.01 -13.10 -0.71
C GLU A 78 -11.30 -12.62 0.54
N GLY A 79 -10.90 -13.53 1.43
CA GLY A 79 -10.19 -13.20 2.66
C GLY A 79 -8.83 -12.55 2.39
N SER A 80 -8.13 -13.02 1.35
CA SER A 80 -6.86 -12.45 0.90
C SER A 80 -7.05 -11.03 0.35
N VAL A 81 -7.99 -10.82 -0.58
CA VAL A 81 -8.28 -9.50 -1.17
C VAL A 81 -8.66 -8.48 -0.09
N LYS A 82 -9.62 -8.84 0.78
CA LYS A 82 -10.07 -7.97 1.88
C LYS A 82 -8.95 -7.72 2.90
N GLY A 83 -8.13 -8.74 3.18
CA GLY A 83 -6.98 -8.64 4.06
C GLY A 83 -5.93 -7.65 3.54
N ILE A 84 -5.61 -7.71 2.24
CA ILE A 84 -4.69 -6.78 1.57
C ILE A 84 -5.23 -5.34 1.63
N ALA A 85 -6.48 -5.13 1.21
CA ALA A 85 -7.09 -3.81 1.19
C ALA A 85 -7.16 -3.18 2.59
N LYS A 86 -7.56 -3.96 3.59
CA LYS A 86 -7.59 -3.54 5.00
C LYS A 86 -6.18 -3.23 5.52
N GLY A 87 -5.21 -4.06 5.21
CA GLY A 87 -3.81 -3.85 5.61
C GLY A 87 -3.22 -2.56 5.06
N ILE A 88 -3.45 -2.27 3.77
CA ILE A 88 -3.04 -1.01 3.13
C ILE A 88 -3.70 0.18 3.85
N LYS A 89 -5.02 0.11 4.07
CA LYS A 89 -5.75 1.16 4.79
C LYS A 89 -5.18 1.41 6.18
N GLU A 90 -4.93 0.36 6.95
CA GLU A 90 -4.40 0.46 8.32
C GLU A 90 -2.98 1.03 8.36
N ILE A 91 -2.12 0.72 7.39
CA ILE A 91 -0.78 1.30 7.27
C ILE A 91 -0.88 2.81 6.99
N VAL A 92 -1.74 3.22 6.06
CA VAL A 92 -1.94 4.65 5.73
C VAL A 92 -2.53 5.41 6.91
N ASP A 93 -3.50 4.82 7.61
CA ASP A 93 -4.10 5.42 8.82
C ASP A 93 -3.06 5.52 9.96
N ALA A 94 -2.22 4.51 10.15
CA ALA A 94 -1.17 4.50 11.17
C ALA A 94 -0.05 5.53 10.89
N ALA A 95 0.22 5.81 9.61
CA ALA A 95 1.17 6.83 9.17
C ALA A 95 0.58 8.26 9.22
N ASP A 96 -0.67 8.44 9.67
CA ASP A 96 -1.43 9.71 9.61
C ASP A 96 -1.46 10.34 8.20
N ALA A 97 -1.37 9.50 7.16
CA ALA A 97 -1.30 9.93 5.77
C ALA A 97 -2.65 9.87 5.03
N ARG A 98 -3.73 9.51 5.72
CA ARG A 98 -5.05 9.35 5.10
C ARG A 98 -5.50 10.61 4.37
N LYS A 99 -5.34 11.79 4.96
CA LYS A 99 -5.70 13.06 4.35
C LYS A 99 -4.93 13.26 3.03
N GLN A 100 -3.61 13.10 3.06
CA GLN A 100 -2.76 13.23 1.87
C GLN A 100 -3.22 12.28 0.74
N VAL A 101 -3.44 11.01 1.04
CA VAL A 101 -3.90 10.02 0.04
C VAL A 101 -5.28 10.36 -0.50
N MET A 102 -6.20 10.79 0.34
CA MET A 102 -7.57 11.15 -0.08
C MET A 102 -7.64 12.44 -0.91
N GLU A 103 -6.63 13.31 -0.82
CA GLU A 103 -6.49 14.53 -1.63
C GLU A 103 -5.92 14.24 -3.04
N ALA A 104 -5.39 13.04 -3.32
CA ALA A 104 -4.98 12.68 -4.67
C ALA A 104 -6.15 12.86 -5.65
N THR A 105 -5.89 13.46 -6.80
CA THR A 105 -6.93 13.70 -7.83
C THR A 105 -7.39 12.36 -8.40
N ASP A 106 -8.70 12.12 -8.46
CA ASP A 106 -9.24 10.92 -9.10
C ASP A 106 -8.93 10.92 -10.62
N SER A 107 -8.75 9.76 -11.21
CA SER A 107 -8.59 9.65 -12.66
C SER A 107 -9.85 10.12 -13.39
N ASN A 108 -9.67 10.85 -14.48
CA ASN A 108 -10.76 11.24 -15.37
C ASN A 108 -10.82 10.39 -16.64
N THR A 109 -9.92 9.41 -16.78
CA THR A 109 -9.84 8.54 -17.96
C THR A 109 -10.53 7.18 -17.70
N GLU A 110 -11.03 6.58 -18.76
CA GLU A 110 -11.79 5.33 -18.78
C GLU A 110 -11.23 4.38 -19.87
N VAL A 111 -9.92 4.46 -20.16
CA VAL A 111 -9.30 3.67 -21.22
C VAL A 111 -9.28 2.18 -20.89
N GLY A 112 -9.13 1.87 -19.62
CA GLY A 112 -8.98 0.50 -19.12
C GLY A 112 -10.27 -0.28 -18.93
N VAL A 113 -11.44 0.25 -19.25
CA VAL A 113 -12.73 -0.41 -18.96
C VAL A 113 -12.82 -1.85 -19.50
N ASN A 114 -12.17 -2.13 -20.63
CA ASN A 114 -12.11 -3.48 -21.20
C ASN A 114 -11.26 -4.46 -20.38
N ALA A 115 -10.45 -3.97 -19.43
CA ALA A 115 -9.70 -4.84 -18.51
C ALA A 115 -10.61 -5.79 -17.73
N GLY A 116 -11.88 -5.41 -17.52
CA GLY A 116 -12.87 -6.27 -16.86
C GLY A 116 -13.03 -7.64 -17.51
N LYS A 117 -12.78 -7.75 -18.83
CA LYS A 117 -12.80 -9.03 -19.54
C LYS A 117 -11.73 -10.01 -19.05
N MET A 118 -10.61 -9.52 -18.51
CA MET A 118 -9.55 -10.38 -17.95
C MET A 118 -9.91 -10.93 -16.56
N PHE A 119 -11.01 -10.44 -15.95
CA PHE A 119 -11.44 -10.82 -14.63
C PHE A 119 -12.46 -11.96 -14.62
N GLY A 120 -12.93 -12.43 -15.77
CA GLY A 120 -13.85 -13.54 -15.91
C GLY A 120 -13.15 -14.87 -16.14
N ALA A 121 -13.75 -15.97 -15.71
CA ALA A 121 -13.26 -17.33 -15.96
C ALA A 121 -13.41 -17.74 -17.42
N ILE A 122 -14.53 -17.33 -18.05
CA ILE A 122 -14.76 -17.54 -19.49
C ILE A 122 -14.10 -16.36 -20.21
N GLY A 123 -12.96 -16.63 -20.82
CA GLY A 123 -12.10 -15.62 -21.41
C GLY A 123 -12.73 -14.93 -22.61
N CYS A 124 -12.87 -13.61 -22.49
CA CYS A 124 -13.19 -12.73 -23.61
C CYS A 124 -12.08 -11.72 -23.87
N ALA A 125 -11.02 -11.72 -23.06
CA ALA A 125 -9.97 -10.71 -23.14
C ALA A 125 -8.99 -11.00 -24.28
N THR A 126 -8.70 -9.97 -25.05
CA THR A 126 -7.76 -9.97 -26.16
C THR A 126 -6.44 -9.30 -25.74
N ALA A 127 -5.42 -9.39 -26.59
CA ALA A 127 -4.18 -8.64 -26.42
C ALA A 127 -4.40 -7.10 -26.44
N ASP A 128 -5.42 -6.62 -27.17
CA ASP A 128 -5.81 -5.20 -27.17
C ASP A 128 -6.40 -4.77 -25.82
N ASP A 129 -7.24 -5.61 -25.22
CA ASP A 129 -7.80 -5.36 -23.88
C ASP A 129 -6.70 -5.32 -22.81
N ALA A 130 -5.70 -6.21 -22.90
CA ALA A 130 -4.52 -6.19 -22.06
C ALA A 130 -3.67 -4.91 -22.26
N SER A 131 -3.54 -4.44 -23.49
CA SER A 131 -2.84 -3.19 -23.79
C SER A 131 -3.56 -1.97 -23.23
N LYS A 132 -4.90 -1.93 -23.27
CA LYS A 132 -5.70 -0.88 -22.66
C LYS A 132 -5.58 -0.89 -21.12
N ALA A 133 -5.54 -2.07 -20.51
CA ALA A 133 -5.25 -2.20 -19.09
C ALA A 133 -3.85 -1.64 -18.72
N ALA A 134 -2.85 -1.89 -19.57
CA ALA A 134 -1.50 -1.34 -19.39
C ALA A 134 -1.49 0.20 -19.49
N ILE A 135 -2.25 0.77 -20.42
CA ILE A 135 -2.40 2.23 -20.55
C ILE A 135 -3.07 2.79 -19.29
N ALA A 136 -4.17 2.21 -18.82
CA ALA A 136 -4.85 2.61 -17.60
C ALA A 136 -3.90 2.61 -16.38
N VAL A 137 -3.16 1.52 -16.17
CA VAL A 137 -2.18 1.42 -15.09
C VAL A 137 -1.05 2.45 -15.23
N SER A 138 -0.60 2.72 -16.46
CA SER A 138 0.49 3.70 -16.67
C SER A 138 0.05 5.15 -16.46
N SER A 139 -1.22 5.46 -16.74
CA SER A 139 -1.79 6.81 -16.62
C SER A 139 -2.04 7.28 -15.18
N VAL A 140 -2.08 6.36 -14.21
CA VAL A 140 -2.40 6.65 -12.80
C VAL A 140 -1.17 6.56 -11.91
N SER A 141 -1.18 7.33 -10.82
CA SER A 141 -0.15 7.28 -9.78
C SER A 141 -0.44 6.19 -8.74
N GLY A 142 0.60 5.78 -7.98
CA GLY A 142 0.40 4.85 -6.86
C GLY A 142 -0.49 5.43 -5.76
N GLU A 143 -0.49 6.76 -5.55
CA GLU A 143 -1.39 7.41 -4.58
C GLU A 143 -2.86 7.36 -5.02
N GLN A 144 -3.15 7.51 -6.33
CA GLN A 144 -4.49 7.33 -6.87
C GLN A 144 -4.98 5.90 -6.66
N ILE A 145 -4.12 4.90 -6.92
CA ILE A 145 -4.43 3.48 -6.68
C ILE A 145 -4.71 3.24 -5.18
N LEU A 146 -3.83 3.73 -4.28
CA LEU A 146 -4.01 3.62 -2.83
C LEU A 146 -5.35 4.24 -2.38
N LYS A 147 -5.70 5.42 -2.92
CA LYS A 147 -6.97 6.09 -2.63
C LYS A 147 -8.17 5.20 -2.94
N GLN A 148 -8.19 4.57 -4.12
CA GLN A 148 -9.29 3.71 -4.52
C GLN A 148 -9.36 2.43 -3.69
N ILE A 149 -8.21 1.83 -3.33
CA ILE A 149 -8.15 0.68 -2.41
C ILE A 149 -8.73 1.06 -1.03
N ILE A 150 -8.35 2.22 -0.49
CA ILE A 150 -8.82 2.69 0.82
C ILE A 150 -10.32 3.01 0.78
N LYS A 151 -10.80 3.63 -0.29
CA LYS A 151 -12.24 3.88 -0.49
C LYS A 151 -13.01 2.56 -0.50
N ALA A 152 -12.57 1.58 -1.31
CA ALA A 152 -13.20 0.27 -1.39
C ALA A 152 -13.16 -0.49 -0.04
N ALA A 153 -12.06 -0.40 0.72
CA ALA A 153 -11.95 -1.02 2.04
C ALA A 153 -12.87 -0.39 3.11
N ALA A 154 -13.37 0.81 2.87
CA ALA A 154 -14.28 1.52 3.77
C ALA A 154 -15.75 1.47 3.29
N ALA A 155 -15.99 1.08 2.04
CA ALA A 155 -17.33 1.01 1.46
C ALA A 155 -18.07 -0.28 1.85
N ALA A 156 -19.40 -0.16 1.94
CA ALA A 156 -20.31 -1.30 1.99
C ALA A 156 -20.94 -1.58 0.61
N ASP A 157 -20.62 -0.73 -0.38
CA ASP A 157 -21.23 -0.78 -1.71
C ASP A 157 -20.63 -1.89 -2.57
N THR A 158 -21.44 -2.47 -3.43
CA THR A 158 -21.03 -3.37 -4.53
C THR A 158 -20.44 -2.54 -5.69
N ASN A 159 -19.84 -3.21 -6.68
CA ASN A 159 -19.21 -2.58 -7.85
C ASN A 159 -18.01 -1.66 -7.48
N ASN A 160 -17.09 -2.20 -6.72
CA ASN A 160 -15.86 -1.52 -6.31
C ASN A 160 -14.62 -2.39 -6.62
N PRO A 161 -13.39 -1.86 -6.51
CA PRO A 161 -12.17 -2.61 -6.79
C PRO A 161 -12.00 -3.94 -6.03
N ILE A 162 -12.55 -4.06 -4.81
CA ILE A 162 -12.50 -5.29 -4.02
C ILE A 162 -13.40 -6.35 -4.64
N ASP A 163 -14.66 -6.00 -4.95
CA ASP A 163 -15.62 -6.94 -5.54
C ASP A 163 -15.14 -7.40 -6.91
N ALA A 164 -14.60 -6.49 -7.72
CA ALA A 164 -14.00 -6.83 -9.00
C ALA A 164 -12.80 -7.77 -8.85
N ALA A 165 -11.97 -7.58 -7.82
CA ALA A 165 -10.82 -8.45 -7.58
C ALA A 165 -11.25 -9.87 -7.14
N ILE A 166 -12.33 -10.01 -6.40
CA ILE A 166 -12.88 -11.29 -5.92
C ILE A 166 -13.65 -12.01 -7.03
N GLY A 167 -14.46 -11.29 -7.81
CA GLY A 167 -15.37 -11.84 -8.80
C GLY A 167 -14.71 -12.76 -9.82
N ALA A 168 -15.38 -13.88 -10.19
CA ALA A 168 -14.69 -14.96 -10.81
C ALA A 168 -15.43 -15.87 -11.79
N ASP A 169 -16.70 -16.16 -11.59
CA ASP A 169 -17.28 -17.41 -12.13
C ASP A 169 -18.07 -17.23 -13.43
N GLY A 170 -17.94 -16.08 -14.08
CA GLY A 170 -18.69 -15.78 -15.31
C GLY A 170 -17.80 -15.32 -16.46
N ALA A 171 -18.43 -14.99 -17.58
CA ALA A 171 -17.76 -14.29 -18.67
C ALA A 171 -17.26 -12.92 -18.19
N GLY A 172 -16.00 -12.62 -18.44
CA GLY A 172 -15.46 -11.30 -18.19
C GLY A 172 -16.20 -10.24 -19.01
N ALA A 173 -16.60 -9.16 -18.36
CA ALA A 173 -17.34 -8.06 -18.99
C ALA A 173 -16.57 -6.74 -18.86
N THR A 174 -16.85 -5.82 -19.77
CA THR A 174 -16.36 -4.45 -19.68
C THR A 174 -16.88 -3.80 -18.40
N PHE A 175 -16.04 -3.09 -17.69
CA PHE A 175 -16.43 -2.32 -16.51
C PHE A 175 -17.28 -1.10 -16.92
N THR A 176 -18.55 -1.08 -16.54
CA THR A 176 -19.52 -0.03 -16.90
C THR A 176 -19.99 0.79 -15.70
N GLU A 177 -19.84 0.25 -14.51
CA GLU A 177 -20.36 0.85 -13.28
C GLU A 177 -19.46 1.97 -12.75
N GLU A 178 -20.05 3.01 -12.17
CA GLU A 178 -19.34 4.19 -11.67
C GLU A 178 -18.20 3.87 -10.69
N GLY A 179 -18.34 2.80 -9.90
CA GLY A 179 -17.32 2.34 -8.96
C GLY A 179 -16.12 1.63 -9.61
N MET A 180 -16.18 1.35 -10.94
CA MET A 180 -15.19 0.51 -11.64
C MET A 180 -14.78 0.99 -13.03
N LYS A 181 -15.29 2.10 -13.53
CA LYS A 181 -14.99 2.55 -14.91
C LYS A 181 -13.77 3.47 -15.05
N LYS A 182 -13.32 4.08 -13.96
CA LYS A 182 -12.15 4.96 -13.98
C LYS A 182 -10.84 4.17 -13.92
N ASP A 183 -9.80 4.65 -14.60
CA ASP A 183 -8.53 3.95 -14.70
C ASP A 183 -7.85 3.69 -13.35
N ASP A 184 -8.02 4.58 -12.36
CA ASP A 184 -7.52 4.39 -11.00
C ASP A 184 -8.28 3.29 -10.22
N GLN A 185 -9.59 3.15 -10.43
CA GLN A 185 -10.41 2.07 -9.88
C GLN A 185 -10.01 0.73 -10.49
N ILE A 186 -9.82 0.71 -11.81
CA ILE A 186 -9.38 -0.46 -12.57
C ILE A 186 -7.97 -0.89 -12.12
N ALA A 187 -7.04 0.05 -12.00
CA ALA A 187 -5.70 -0.24 -11.51
C ALA A 187 -5.72 -0.79 -10.07
N ALA A 188 -6.60 -0.28 -9.21
CA ALA A 188 -6.78 -0.79 -7.85
C ALA A 188 -7.27 -2.25 -7.84
N SER A 189 -8.23 -2.62 -8.68
CA SER A 189 -8.70 -4.00 -8.80
C SER A 189 -7.61 -4.93 -9.35
N ILE A 190 -6.82 -4.46 -10.32
CA ILE A 190 -5.66 -5.21 -10.86
C ILE A 190 -4.64 -5.48 -9.75
N VAL A 191 -4.31 -4.49 -8.94
CA VAL A 191 -3.38 -4.64 -7.80
C VAL A 191 -3.91 -5.66 -6.80
N LEU A 192 -5.15 -5.50 -6.37
CA LEU A 192 -5.76 -6.36 -5.36
C LEU A 192 -5.82 -7.82 -5.83
N ARG A 193 -6.28 -8.07 -7.07
CA ARG A 193 -6.33 -9.42 -7.64
C ARG A 193 -4.93 -9.99 -7.85
N GLY A 194 -4.01 -9.21 -8.40
CA GLY A 194 -2.66 -9.66 -8.70
C GLY A 194 -1.81 -10.02 -7.48
N MET A 195 -2.13 -9.45 -6.31
CA MET A 195 -1.46 -9.74 -5.03
C MET A 195 -2.17 -10.83 -4.22
N ALA A 196 -3.44 -11.10 -4.48
CA ALA A 196 -4.24 -12.00 -3.65
C ALA A 196 -3.99 -13.46 -4.03
N LYS A 197 -4.14 -14.33 -3.03
CA LYS A 197 -4.14 -15.78 -3.23
C LYS A 197 -5.19 -16.18 -4.29
N ASP A 198 -4.82 -17.09 -5.16
CA ASP A 198 -5.62 -17.65 -6.26
C ASP A 198 -6.00 -16.62 -7.35
N GLY A 199 -5.61 -15.35 -7.19
CA GLY A 199 -5.93 -14.29 -8.13
C GLY A 199 -5.19 -14.46 -9.47
N LYS A 200 -5.97 -14.61 -10.56
CA LYS A 200 -5.47 -14.81 -11.90
C LYS A 200 -6.19 -13.89 -12.88
N PHE A 201 -5.63 -13.74 -14.05
CA PHE A 201 -6.23 -13.03 -15.18
C PHE A 201 -6.37 -13.99 -16.35
N SER A 202 -7.43 -13.90 -17.14
CA SER A 202 -7.66 -14.76 -18.29
C SER A 202 -7.47 -14.02 -19.61
N LEU A 203 -6.94 -14.73 -20.58
CA LEU A 203 -6.90 -14.33 -22.00
C LEU A 203 -7.50 -15.44 -22.83
N THR A 204 -8.13 -15.08 -23.97
CA THR A 204 -8.54 -16.10 -24.95
C THR A 204 -7.35 -16.91 -25.43
N ASN A 205 -7.56 -18.19 -25.74
CA ASN A 205 -6.51 -19.12 -26.18
C ASN A 205 -5.63 -18.53 -27.29
N VAL A 206 -6.25 -17.83 -28.26
CA VAL A 206 -5.57 -17.20 -29.39
C VAL A 206 -4.60 -16.07 -28.91
N HIS A 207 -4.94 -15.38 -27.84
CA HIS A 207 -4.18 -14.22 -27.33
C HIS A 207 -3.28 -14.54 -26.14
N TYR A 208 -3.42 -15.72 -25.54
CA TYR A 208 -2.68 -16.13 -24.35
C TYR A 208 -1.17 -16.07 -24.56
N THR A 209 -0.66 -16.76 -25.56
CA THR A 209 0.80 -16.85 -25.80
C THR A 209 1.46 -15.49 -25.98
N ASN A 210 0.80 -14.57 -26.67
CA ASN A 210 1.35 -13.24 -26.99
C ASN A 210 0.99 -12.19 -25.94
N GLY A 211 -0.09 -12.36 -25.20
CA GLY A 211 -0.62 -11.37 -24.25
C GLY A 211 -0.21 -11.58 -22.79
N LYS A 212 0.08 -12.82 -22.39
CA LYS A 212 0.36 -13.12 -20.97
C LYS A 212 1.50 -12.32 -20.37
N GLY A 213 2.57 -12.08 -21.14
CA GLY A 213 3.71 -11.27 -20.68
C GLY A 213 3.33 -9.81 -20.45
N SER A 214 2.49 -9.26 -21.33
CA SER A 214 1.99 -7.89 -21.20
C SER A 214 1.12 -7.73 -19.96
N VAL A 215 0.17 -8.65 -19.73
CA VAL A 215 -0.68 -8.63 -18.53
C VAL A 215 0.18 -8.74 -17.26
N LYS A 216 1.09 -9.72 -17.21
CA LYS A 216 1.99 -9.90 -16.07
C LYS A 216 2.78 -8.63 -15.77
N ASN A 217 3.43 -8.02 -16.75
CA ASN A 217 4.20 -6.79 -16.58
C ASN A 217 3.31 -5.63 -16.12
N THR A 218 2.08 -5.55 -16.60
CA THR A 218 1.09 -4.55 -16.19
C THR A 218 0.75 -4.68 -14.71
N VAL A 219 0.47 -5.90 -14.26
CA VAL A 219 0.13 -6.19 -12.86
C VAL A 219 1.33 -5.92 -11.95
N GLU A 220 2.51 -6.42 -12.30
CA GLU A 220 3.75 -6.16 -11.56
C GLU A 220 4.04 -4.66 -11.46
N GLY A 221 3.85 -3.91 -12.55
CA GLY A 221 4.01 -2.46 -12.59
C GLY A 221 3.01 -1.73 -11.69
N ALA A 222 1.74 -2.15 -11.68
CA ALA A 222 0.71 -1.59 -10.83
C ALA A 222 1.01 -1.85 -9.34
N VAL A 223 1.36 -3.09 -8.99
CA VAL A 223 1.74 -3.49 -7.63
C VAL A 223 2.96 -2.69 -7.18
N LYS A 224 3.99 -2.59 -8.02
CA LYS A 224 5.20 -1.82 -7.70
C LYS A 224 4.88 -0.35 -7.42
N LYS A 225 4.11 0.33 -8.28
CA LYS A 225 3.70 1.72 -8.05
C LYS A 225 2.99 1.90 -6.71
N THR A 226 2.09 0.98 -6.38
CA THR A 226 1.31 1.02 -5.14
C THR A 226 2.20 0.84 -3.92
N LEU A 227 3.10 -0.15 -3.94
CA LEU A 227 4.02 -0.42 -2.85
C LEU A 227 5.09 0.67 -2.69
N ASP A 228 5.58 1.25 -3.78
CA ASP A 228 6.52 2.38 -3.74
C ASP A 228 5.86 3.59 -3.06
N SER A 229 4.61 3.92 -3.42
CA SER A 229 3.86 5.01 -2.79
C SER A 229 3.57 4.72 -1.32
N LEU A 230 3.16 3.51 -0.97
CA LEU A 230 2.93 3.10 0.41
C LEU A 230 4.23 3.17 1.24
N SER A 231 5.35 2.74 0.66
CA SER A 231 6.66 2.81 1.30
C SER A 231 7.11 4.26 1.53
N ALA A 232 6.90 5.15 0.55
CA ALA A 232 7.20 6.57 0.68
C ALA A 232 6.39 7.23 1.81
N ILE A 233 5.10 6.89 1.95
CA ILE A 233 4.24 7.36 3.03
C ILE A 233 4.80 6.94 4.40
N VAL A 234 5.15 5.67 4.56
CA VAL A 234 5.72 5.16 5.83
C VAL A 234 7.05 5.82 6.13
N GLN A 235 7.94 5.94 5.13
CA GLN A 235 9.24 6.60 5.30
C GLN A 235 9.10 8.05 5.73
N LYS A 236 8.17 8.80 5.10
CA LYS A 236 7.88 10.18 5.45
C LYS A 236 7.39 10.29 6.89
N ALA A 237 6.40 9.48 7.29
CA ALA A 237 5.85 9.51 8.64
C ALA A 237 6.92 9.21 9.71
N VAL A 238 7.74 8.17 9.49
CA VAL A 238 8.84 7.82 10.40
C VAL A 238 9.90 8.92 10.45
N GLY A 239 10.26 9.49 9.29
CA GLY A 239 11.23 10.58 9.21
C GLY A 239 10.77 11.85 9.93
N GLU A 240 9.51 12.23 9.76
CA GLU A 240 8.90 13.37 10.46
C GLU A 240 8.81 13.13 11.98
N GLY A 241 8.44 11.91 12.39
CA GLY A 241 8.46 11.52 13.80
C GLY A 241 9.84 11.64 14.42
N LEU A 242 10.86 11.08 13.78
CA LEU A 242 12.25 11.18 14.24
C LEU A 242 12.75 12.62 14.31
N LYS A 243 12.37 13.45 13.32
CA LYS A 243 12.71 14.88 13.33
C LYS A 243 12.09 15.60 14.53
N LYS A 244 10.80 15.36 14.83
CA LYS A 244 10.12 15.92 16.01
C LYS A 244 10.87 15.55 17.31
N VAL A 245 11.23 14.26 17.48
CA VAL A 245 11.98 13.80 18.65
C VAL A 245 13.34 14.52 18.75
N PHE A 246 14.07 14.60 17.63
CA PHE A 246 15.36 15.28 17.61
C PHE A 246 15.26 16.78 17.96
N GLU A 247 14.25 17.47 17.43
CA GLU A 247 14.02 18.89 17.72
C GLU A 247 13.63 19.10 19.21
N ALA A 248 12.82 18.21 19.78
CA ALA A 248 12.46 18.24 21.20
C ALA A 248 13.68 18.04 22.09
N VAL A 249 14.51 17.05 21.81
CA VAL A 249 15.77 16.79 22.54
C VAL A 249 16.75 17.96 22.43
N LYS A 250 16.88 18.56 21.24
CA LYS A 250 17.74 19.72 21.02
C LYS A 250 17.26 20.95 21.80
N ALA A 251 15.95 21.18 21.84
CA ALA A 251 15.36 22.26 22.64
C ALA A 251 15.62 22.04 24.14
N ALA A 252 15.52 20.80 24.61
CA ALA A 252 15.87 20.41 25.97
C ALA A 252 17.35 20.65 26.30
N GLY A 253 18.26 20.27 25.36
CA GLY A 253 19.72 20.43 25.56
C GLY A 253 20.22 21.87 25.50
N ASN A 254 19.53 22.80 24.81
CA ASN A 254 19.89 24.21 24.78
C ASN A 254 19.47 24.96 26.06
N GLY A 255 18.63 24.37 26.91
CA GLY A 255 18.26 24.89 28.22
C GLY A 255 19.31 24.60 29.31
N SER A 256 20.23 23.66 29.11
CA SER A 256 21.32 23.35 30.03
C SER A 256 22.62 23.30 29.21
N GLY A 257 23.55 24.23 29.44
CA GLY A 257 24.79 24.46 28.70
C GLY A 257 25.53 23.21 28.27
N GLY A 258 25.68 23.07 26.97
CA GLY A 258 26.73 22.44 26.20
C GLY A 258 27.25 21.06 26.64
N ALA A 259 26.76 20.03 26.02
CA ALA A 259 27.53 18.79 25.79
C ALA A 259 27.12 18.19 24.43
N GLY A 260 28.16 17.96 23.60
CA GLY A 260 28.01 17.57 22.19
C GLY A 260 27.16 16.32 21.96
N LEU A 261 26.14 16.48 21.18
CA LEU A 261 25.39 15.39 20.59
C LEU A 261 26.05 14.98 19.28
N ALA A 262 26.58 13.78 19.26
CA ALA A 262 27.09 13.12 18.08
C ALA A 262 26.00 13.05 17.00
N SER A 263 26.41 13.28 15.74
CA SER A 263 25.58 13.23 14.54
C SER A 263 24.61 12.06 14.53
N ALA A 264 23.35 12.32 14.20
CA ALA A 264 22.34 11.30 13.98
C ALA A 264 22.84 10.24 13.00
N PRO A 265 22.61 8.96 13.25
CA PRO A 265 22.99 7.93 12.31
C PRO A 265 22.23 8.15 11.01
N CYS A 266 22.95 8.23 9.90
CA CYS A 266 22.37 8.18 8.56
C CYS A 266 21.59 6.86 8.46
N LEU A 267 20.25 6.94 8.56
CA LEU A 267 19.35 5.84 8.24
C LEU A 267 19.54 5.57 6.75
N GLY A 268 20.37 4.57 6.45
CA GLY A 268 20.60 4.11 5.09
C GLY A 268 19.30 3.89 4.35
N SER A 269 19.31 4.16 3.05
CA SER A 269 18.16 4.12 2.17
C SER A 269 17.27 2.90 2.41
N TRP A 270 15.97 3.13 2.46
CA TRP A 270 14.95 2.10 2.68
C TRP A 270 14.71 1.21 1.44
N THR A 271 15.58 1.37 0.41
CA THR A 271 15.52 0.61 -0.84
C THR A 271 16.26 -0.71 -0.69
N SER A 272 15.55 -1.78 -0.50
CA SER A 272 15.86 -3.18 -0.85
C SER A 272 14.59 -4.01 -0.71
#